data_c482c1b07760894b5d4f7cb210d69274
#
_entry.id   c482c1b07760894b5d4f7cb210d69274
#
_cell.length_a   1.000
_cell.length_b   1.000
_cell.length_c   1.000
_cell.angle_alpha   90.00
_cell.angle_beta   90.00
_cell.angle_gamma   90.00
#
_symmetry.space_group_name_H-M   'P 1'
#
loop_
_entity.id
_entity.type
_entity.pdbx_description
1 polymer ?
#
loop_
_entity_poly.entity_id
_entity_poly.type
_entity_poly.pdbx_seq_one_letter_code
_entity_poly.pdbx_strand_id
1 'polypeptide(L)'
;MTKENTLKDLFGLNIEETQLLYSIQYYICIKSSESLKKEQNEAKEWISEWKKGINNALRVMASDCEETYKVLDFFEAMNLARRLKSTAKLKTSLYMIILEACLFKPYYPIFVTDSNDEYIQKQIKEKNKNIGKISFNEKISIEACKEFCKYMDLDEKMVETFLKRYDSAIKSIRGYWTKVLIGAALGLILLAGVAAFFATTIGAALVSGTGLTGAAASSAGLALLGGGAIAVGGFGVAGGIAVVVGGGAVLGGIVGSSTTMLFIASPDIALSQAAKLEVVLKEIILGQMKDIKLAQEVLKKQGDYIIELRKKLQEEELKNQKNKETIKNLEKAIKYLEEALKNNRNFVGGLK
;
A
#
# COMPACT_ATOMS: atom_id res chain seq x y z
N MET A 1 27.87 -6.83 -3.10
CA MET A 1 26.50 -6.39 -2.75
C MET A 1 26.22 -5.13 -3.57
N THR A 2 25.35 -5.22 -4.55
CA THR A 2 24.99 -4.09 -5.41
C THR A 2 24.13 -3.10 -4.60
N LYS A 3 24.32 -1.78 -4.79
CA LYS A 3 23.58 -0.69 -4.10
C LYS A 3 22.06 -0.81 -4.20
N GLU A 4 21.52 -1.58 -5.13
CA GLU A 4 20.08 -1.79 -5.31
C GLU A 4 19.42 -2.59 -4.18
N ASN A 5 20.13 -3.51 -3.54
CA ASN A 5 19.60 -4.26 -2.40
C ASN A 5 19.37 -3.38 -1.15
N THR A 6 20.11 -2.30 -1.01
CA THR A 6 20.13 -1.50 0.22
C THR A 6 18.80 -0.77 0.52
N LEU A 7 18.11 -0.22 -0.50
CA LEU A 7 16.84 0.49 -0.24
C LEU A 7 15.67 -0.47 0.00
N LYS A 8 15.66 -1.62 -0.70
CA LYS A 8 14.69 -2.68 -0.44
C LYS A 8 14.85 -3.25 0.95
N ASP A 9 16.09 -3.47 1.38
CA ASP A 9 16.42 -3.99 2.72
C ASP A 9 16.09 -2.97 3.83
N LEU A 10 16.07 -1.67 3.52
CA LEU A 10 15.76 -0.62 4.48
C LEU A 10 14.27 -0.34 4.63
N PHE A 11 13.48 -0.47 3.57
CA PHE A 11 12.08 -0.04 3.53
C PHE A 11 11.11 -1.16 3.16
N GLY A 12 11.59 -2.32 2.72
CA GLY A 12 10.79 -3.50 2.52
C GLY A 12 10.43 -4.17 3.85
N LEU A 13 9.19 -4.64 3.98
CA LEU A 13 8.78 -5.45 5.13
C LEU A 13 9.01 -6.93 4.81
N ASN A 14 9.64 -7.64 5.74
CA ASN A 14 9.70 -9.10 5.68
C ASN A 14 8.35 -9.72 6.08
N ILE A 15 8.25 -11.05 6.05
CA ILE A 15 6.99 -11.76 6.31
C ILE A 15 6.45 -11.50 7.73
N GLU A 16 7.30 -11.48 8.76
CA GLU A 16 6.89 -11.22 10.14
C GLU A 16 6.45 -9.77 10.34
N GLU A 17 7.18 -8.83 9.74
CA GLU A 17 6.84 -7.41 9.74
C GLU A 17 5.52 -7.15 9.00
N THR A 18 5.29 -7.84 7.89
CA THR A 18 4.03 -7.80 7.14
C THR A 18 2.89 -8.43 7.94
N GLN A 19 3.15 -9.54 8.63
CA GLN A 19 2.20 -10.17 9.55
C GLN A 19 1.80 -9.21 10.67
N LEU A 20 2.78 -8.52 11.29
CA LEU A 20 2.50 -7.53 12.32
C LEU A 20 1.65 -6.38 11.79
N LEU A 21 1.98 -5.83 10.63
CA LEU A 21 1.20 -4.77 10.01
C LEU A 21 -0.27 -5.15 9.84
N TYR A 22 -0.54 -6.30 9.23
CA TYR A 22 -1.92 -6.77 9.03
C TYR A 22 -2.62 -7.12 10.34
N SER A 23 -1.89 -7.55 11.35
CA SER A 23 -2.45 -7.80 12.68
C SER A 23 -2.86 -6.51 13.40
N ILE A 24 -2.09 -5.43 13.25
CA ILE A 24 -2.48 -4.09 13.74
C ILE A 24 -3.72 -3.59 12.99
N GLN A 25 -3.76 -3.75 11.67
CA GLN A 25 -4.93 -3.38 10.88
C GLN A 25 -6.18 -4.19 11.26
N TYR A 26 -6.02 -5.48 11.57
CA TYR A 26 -7.10 -6.32 12.08
C TYR A 26 -7.60 -5.83 13.44
N TYR A 27 -6.71 -5.46 14.35
CA TYR A 27 -7.07 -4.86 15.63
C TYR A 27 -7.87 -3.56 15.46
N ILE A 28 -7.45 -2.69 14.53
CA ILE A 28 -8.19 -1.49 14.14
C ILE A 28 -9.61 -1.83 13.65
N CYS A 29 -9.74 -2.85 12.81
CA CYS A 29 -11.03 -3.31 12.29
C CYS A 29 -11.96 -3.77 13.42
N ILE A 30 -11.45 -4.59 14.35
CA ILE A 30 -12.22 -5.09 15.50
C ILE A 30 -12.71 -3.93 16.36
N LYS A 31 -11.81 -3.03 16.76
CA LYS A 31 -12.15 -1.84 17.54
C LYS A 31 -13.16 -0.94 16.83
N SER A 32 -13.00 -0.78 15.51
CA SER A 32 -13.96 -0.04 14.70
C SER A 32 -15.35 -0.69 14.74
N SER A 33 -15.44 -2.00 14.49
CA SER A 33 -16.72 -2.70 14.48
C SER A 33 -17.43 -2.67 15.84
N GLU A 34 -16.69 -2.75 16.94
CA GLU A 34 -17.22 -2.62 18.31
C GLU A 34 -17.79 -1.23 18.59
N SER A 35 -17.27 -0.19 17.96
CA SER A 35 -17.73 1.20 18.13
C SER A 35 -18.99 1.55 17.33
N LEU A 36 -19.38 0.70 16.37
CA LEU A 36 -20.55 0.94 15.52
C LEU A 36 -21.86 0.67 16.28
N LYS A 37 -22.82 1.58 16.16
CA LYS A 37 -24.18 1.41 16.70
C LYS A 37 -25.10 0.67 15.72
N LYS A 38 -24.82 0.82 14.44
CA LYS A 38 -25.50 0.18 13.32
C LYS A 38 -24.44 -0.48 12.43
N GLU A 39 -24.85 -1.20 11.45
CA GLU A 39 -23.98 -1.84 10.44
C GLU A 39 -22.89 -2.77 11.03
N GLN A 40 -23.06 -3.22 12.31
CA GLN A 40 -22.06 -4.05 12.99
C GLN A 40 -21.93 -5.43 12.37
N ASN A 41 -23.02 -5.99 11.86
CA ASN A 41 -23.03 -7.29 11.19
C ASN A 41 -22.29 -7.23 9.84
N GLU A 42 -22.56 -6.19 9.06
CA GLU A 42 -21.89 -5.93 7.78
C GLU A 42 -20.39 -5.70 7.99
N ALA A 43 -20.03 -4.96 9.04
CA ALA A 43 -18.64 -4.76 9.41
C ALA A 43 -17.94 -6.06 9.79
N LYS A 44 -18.57 -6.93 10.58
CA LYS A 44 -18.04 -8.25 10.96
C LYS A 44 -17.89 -9.17 9.74
N GLU A 45 -18.85 -9.16 8.84
CA GLU A 45 -18.77 -9.92 7.59
C GLU A 45 -17.61 -9.43 6.71
N TRP A 46 -17.46 -8.10 6.58
CA TRP A 46 -16.33 -7.51 5.87
C TRP A 46 -15.00 -7.91 6.50
N ILE A 47 -14.87 -7.84 7.83
CA ILE A 47 -13.65 -8.22 8.57
C ILE A 47 -13.30 -9.70 8.33
N SER A 48 -14.32 -10.58 8.32
CA SER A 48 -14.13 -12.00 8.06
C SER A 48 -13.54 -12.26 6.67
N GLU A 49 -14.11 -11.64 5.64
CA GLU A 49 -13.62 -11.78 4.26
C GLU A 49 -12.26 -11.14 4.08
N TRP A 50 -12.05 -9.95 4.63
CA TRP A 50 -10.75 -9.28 4.62
C TRP A 50 -9.67 -10.15 5.27
N LYS A 51 -9.93 -10.71 6.47
CA LYS A 51 -9.00 -11.61 7.16
C LYS A 51 -8.66 -12.85 6.36
N LYS A 52 -9.64 -13.46 5.69
CA LYS A 52 -9.39 -14.60 4.78
C LYS A 52 -8.45 -14.21 3.65
N GLY A 53 -8.70 -13.08 3.00
CA GLY A 53 -7.84 -12.57 1.92
C GLY A 53 -6.41 -12.34 2.38
N ILE A 54 -6.21 -11.70 3.53
CA ILE A 54 -4.88 -11.45 4.11
C ILE A 54 -4.18 -12.75 4.49
N ASN A 55 -4.88 -13.70 5.11
CA ASN A 55 -4.28 -14.99 5.46
C ASN A 55 -3.82 -15.76 4.21
N ASN A 56 -4.59 -15.69 3.12
CA ASN A 56 -4.17 -16.28 1.85
C ASN A 56 -2.92 -15.60 1.31
N ALA A 57 -2.84 -14.27 1.38
CA ALA A 57 -1.67 -13.51 0.94
C ALA A 57 -0.42 -13.85 1.77
N LEU A 58 -0.53 -13.87 3.10
CA LEU A 58 0.58 -14.26 3.98
C LEU A 58 1.05 -15.68 3.70
N ARG A 59 0.12 -16.62 3.48
CA ARG A 59 0.47 -18.01 3.11
C ARG A 59 1.24 -18.08 1.79
N VAL A 60 0.85 -17.30 0.79
CA VAL A 60 1.55 -17.26 -0.50
C VAL A 60 2.94 -16.62 -0.35
N MET A 61 3.06 -15.56 0.47
CA MET A 61 4.36 -14.95 0.78
C MET A 61 5.31 -15.93 1.49
N ALA A 62 4.77 -16.82 2.30
CA ALA A 62 5.51 -17.82 3.09
C ALA A 62 5.63 -19.17 2.38
N SER A 63 5.36 -19.28 1.06
CA SER A 63 5.31 -20.56 0.34
C SER A 63 6.56 -21.43 0.49
N ASP A 64 7.71 -20.81 0.79
CA ASP A 64 9.00 -21.47 0.98
C ASP A 64 9.36 -21.67 2.47
N CYS A 65 8.43 -21.34 3.40
CA CYS A 65 8.64 -21.47 4.84
C CYS A 65 7.78 -22.62 5.41
N GLU A 66 8.33 -23.37 6.35
CA GLU A 66 7.59 -24.41 7.10
C GLU A 66 6.52 -23.80 8.04
N GLU A 67 6.70 -22.54 8.43
CA GLU A 67 5.80 -21.83 9.35
C GLU A 67 4.53 -21.31 8.64
N THR A 68 3.38 -21.44 9.30
CA THR A 68 2.11 -20.90 8.81
C THR A 68 1.88 -19.49 9.32
N TYR A 69 2.02 -18.49 8.46
CA TYR A 69 1.74 -17.10 8.78
C TYR A 69 0.24 -16.78 8.61
N LYS A 70 -0.33 -16.10 9.58
CA LYS A 70 -1.72 -15.66 9.62
C LYS A 70 -1.86 -14.34 10.37
N VAL A 71 -2.97 -13.65 10.19
CA VAL A 71 -3.34 -12.48 11.00
C VAL A 71 -3.52 -12.91 12.46
N LEU A 72 -2.77 -12.29 13.34
CA LEU A 72 -2.70 -12.57 14.77
C LEU A 72 -3.80 -11.84 15.54
N ASP A 73 -4.13 -12.33 16.73
CA ASP A 73 -4.92 -11.56 17.69
C ASP A 73 -4.08 -10.45 18.35
N PHE A 74 -4.71 -9.66 19.21
CA PHE A 74 -4.04 -8.52 19.85
C PHE A 74 -2.82 -8.94 20.69
N PHE A 75 -2.94 -10.00 21.50
CA PHE A 75 -1.87 -10.42 22.39
C PHE A 75 -0.70 -11.05 21.62
N GLU A 76 -1.00 -11.86 20.62
CA GLU A 76 0.00 -12.43 19.71
C GLU A 76 0.74 -11.30 18.94
N ALA A 77 0.00 -10.31 18.42
CA ALA A 77 0.56 -9.16 17.70
C ALA A 77 1.43 -8.28 18.61
N MET A 78 1.00 -8.05 19.84
CA MET A 78 1.80 -7.34 20.85
C MET A 78 3.13 -8.05 21.13
N ASN A 79 3.10 -9.38 21.29
CA ASN A 79 4.31 -10.16 21.51
C ASN A 79 5.24 -10.14 20.29
N LEU A 80 4.68 -10.22 19.08
CA LEU A 80 5.44 -10.08 17.85
C LEU A 80 6.08 -8.70 17.75
N ALA A 81 5.35 -7.61 18.06
CA ALA A 81 5.88 -6.25 18.07
C ALA A 81 7.08 -6.09 19.01
N ARG A 82 6.99 -6.65 20.24
CA ARG A 82 8.10 -6.66 21.21
C ARG A 82 9.31 -7.46 20.71
N ARG A 83 9.09 -8.59 20.04
CA ARG A 83 10.15 -9.41 19.47
C ARG A 83 10.84 -8.67 18.32
N LEU A 84 10.09 -8.11 17.40
CA LEU A 84 10.63 -7.35 16.27
C LEU A 84 11.42 -6.12 16.73
N LYS A 85 10.99 -5.44 17.80
CA LYS A 85 11.79 -4.36 18.41
C LYS A 85 13.20 -4.81 18.77
N SER A 86 13.35 -6.01 19.33
CA SER A 86 14.65 -6.51 19.80
C SER A 86 15.53 -7.05 18.67
N THR A 87 14.94 -7.48 17.55
CA THR A 87 15.64 -8.10 16.43
C THR A 87 15.89 -7.14 15.26
N ALA A 88 15.15 -6.03 15.18
CA ALA A 88 15.31 -5.05 14.10
C ALA A 88 16.69 -4.41 14.13
N LYS A 89 17.48 -4.65 13.10
CA LYS A 89 18.79 -3.99 12.90
C LYS A 89 18.67 -2.47 12.77
N LEU A 90 17.58 -2.01 12.15
CA LEU A 90 17.20 -0.61 12.00
C LEU A 90 15.72 -0.49 12.31
N LYS A 91 15.33 0.54 13.03
CA LYS A 91 13.91 0.78 13.36
C LYS A 91 13.07 1.21 12.14
N THR A 92 13.65 1.27 10.95
CA THR A 92 13.00 1.79 9.74
C THR A 92 11.75 1.02 9.38
N SER A 93 11.80 -0.32 9.40
CA SER A 93 10.63 -1.17 9.12
C SER A 93 9.51 -0.98 10.15
N LEU A 94 9.85 -0.75 11.42
CA LEU A 94 8.87 -0.48 12.46
C LEU A 94 8.14 0.84 12.22
N TYR A 95 8.85 1.88 11.78
CA TYR A 95 8.24 3.14 11.36
C TYR A 95 7.34 2.96 10.13
N MET A 96 7.74 2.12 9.17
CA MET A 96 6.93 1.79 8.01
C MET A 96 5.64 1.07 8.41
N ILE A 97 5.70 0.12 9.35
CA ILE A 97 4.53 -0.57 9.89
C ILE A 97 3.53 0.44 10.48
N ILE A 98 4.01 1.38 11.30
CA ILE A 98 3.14 2.40 11.90
C ILE A 98 2.58 3.34 10.85
N LEU A 99 3.38 3.79 9.88
CA LEU A 99 2.91 4.64 8.78
C LEU A 99 1.77 3.95 8.00
N GLU A 100 1.97 2.71 7.59
CA GLU A 100 0.96 1.95 6.83
C GLU A 100 -0.29 1.65 7.68
N ALA A 101 -0.12 1.35 8.96
CA ALA A 101 -1.24 1.08 9.86
C ALA A 101 -2.08 2.33 10.14
N CYS A 102 -1.45 3.50 10.38
CA CYS A 102 -2.19 4.73 10.67
C CYS A 102 -2.92 5.31 9.45
N LEU A 103 -2.47 5.01 8.24
CA LEU A 103 -3.15 5.38 6.99
C LEU A 103 -4.25 4.39 6.59
N PHE A 104 -4.38 3.26 7.28
CA PHE A 104 -5.36 2.24 6.96
C PHE A 104 -6.79 2.70 7.24
N LYS A 105 -7.69 2.49 6.26
CA LYS A 105 -9.14 2.75 6.38
C LYS A 105 -9.91 1.49 5.99
N PRO A 106 -10.63 0.85 6.90
CA PRO A 106 -11.45 -0.32 6.61
C PRO A 106 -12.72 0.02 5.79
N TYR A 107 -13.51 -1.00 5.50
CA TYR A 107 -14.84 -0.91 4.89
C TYR A 107 -14.83 -0.40 3.45
N TYR A 108 -13.89 -0.87 2.64
CA TYR A 108 -13.87 -0.65 1.19
C TYR A 108 -14.41 -1.90 0.46
N PRO A 109 -14.78 -1.76 -0.83
CA PRO A 109 -15.31 -2.87 -1.62
C PRO A 109 -14.31 -4.03 -1.74
N ILE A 110 -14.66 -5.21 -1.25
CA ILE A 110 -13.85 -6.43 -1.35
C ILE A 110 -14.62 -7.64 -1.83
N PHE A 111 -15.96 -7.56 -1.84
CA PHE A 111 -16.77 -8.67 -2.29
C PHE A 111 -16.75 -8.76 -3.81
N VAL A 112 -16.46 -9.95 -4.32
CA VAL A 112 -16.37 -10.26 -5.74
C VAL A 112 -17.08 -11.56 -6.03
N THR A 113 -17.43 -11.80 -7.29
CA THR A 113 -18.02 -13.04 -7.76
C THR A 113 -17.52 -13.35 -9.16
N ASP A 114 -17.27 -14.61 -9.42
CA ASP A 114 -16.95 -15.13 -10.76
C ASP A 114 -18.25 -15.53 -11.52
N SER A 115 -19.42 -15.35 -10.90
CA SER A 115 -20.70 -15.67 -11.52
C SER A 115 -21.05 -14.66 -12.61
N ASN A 116 -21.45 -15.16 -13.76
CA ASN A 116 -22.02 -14.35 -14.86
C ASN A 116 -23.52 -14.05 -14.65
N ASP A 117 -24.14 -14.53 -13.57
CA ASP A 117 -25.52 -14.24 -13.22
C ASP A 117 -25.67 -12.77 -12.81
N GLU A 118 -26.47 -12.02 -13.58
CA GLU A 118 -26.71 -10.59 -13.36
C GLU A 118 -27.30 -10.29 -11.96
N TYR A 119 -28.12 -11.18 -11.44
CA TYR A 119 -28.72 -11.04 -10.11
C TYR A 119 -27.64 -11.12 -9.02
N ILE A 120 -26.73 -12.10 -9.11
CA ILE A 120 -25.60 -12.25 -8.18
C ILE A 120 -24.66 -11.06 -8.29
N GLN A 121 -24.32 -10.61 -9.50
CA GLN A 121 -23.49 -9.42 -9.70
C GLN A 121 -24.12 -8.16 -9.10
N LYS A 122 -25.43 -7.99 -9.25
CA LYS A 122 -26.17 -6.89 -8.66
C LYS A 122 -26.13 -6.94 -7.13
N GLN A 123 -26.33 -8.10 -6.53
CA GLN A 123 -26.22 -8.28 -5.07
C GLN A 123 -24.84 -7.91 -4.53
N ILE A 124 -23.76 -8.37 -5.18
CA ILE A 124 -22.39 -8.06 -4.79
C ILE A 124 -22.12 -6.55 -4.91
N LYS A 125 -22.59 -5.92 -6.00
CA LYS A 125 -22.44 -4.47 -6.17
C LYS A 125 -23.17 -3.68 -5.07
N GLU A 126 -24.38 -4.11 -4.71
CA GLU A 126 -25.16 -3.49 -3.64
C GLU A 126 -24.53 -3.69 -2.27
N LYS A 127 -24.01 -4.89 -2.00
CA LYS A 127 -23.24 -5.21 -0.80
C LYS A 127 -22.03 -4.31 -0.64
N ASN A 128 -21.20 -4.20 -1.67
CA ASN A 128 -20.04 -3.31 -1.67
C ASN A 128 -20.42 -1.83 -1.47
N LYS A 129 -21.55 -1.39 -2.05
CA LYS A 129 -22.08 -0.04 -1.84
C LYS A 129 -22.50 0.20 -0.40
N ASN A 130 -23.09 -0.80 0.27
CA ASN A 130 -23.50 -0.69 1.67
C ASN A 130 -22.28 -0.71 2.59
N ILE A 131 -21.30 -1.56 2.34
CA ILE A 131 -20.01 -1.54 3.05
C ILE A 131 -19.36 -0.15 2.98
N GLY A 132 -19.33 0.48 1.81
CA GLY A 132 -18.76 1.82 1.63
C GLY A 132 -19.50 2.94 2.36
N LYS A 133 -20.67 2.67 2.96
CA LYS A 133 -21.40 3.63 3.80
C LYS A 133 -21.06 3.53 5.28
N ILE A 134 -20.39 2.45 5.71
CA ILE A 134 -20.00 2.25 7.11
C ILE A 134 -19.04 3.37 7.48
N SER A 135 -19.39 4.13 8.51
CA SER A 135 -18.53 5.20 9.00
C SER A 135 -17.34 4.64 9.76
N PHE A 136 -16.16 5.20 9.51
CA PHE A 136 -14.95 4.86 10.22
C PHE A 136 -14.45 6.03 11.05
N ASN A 137 -14.20 5.80 12.33
CA ASN A 137 -13.64 6.80 13.22
C ASN A 137 -12.10 6.71 13.20
N GLU A 138 -11.45 7.65 12.56
CA GLU A 138 -9.97 7.67 12.42
C GLU A 138 -9.23 7.73 13.77
N LYS A 139 -9.87 8.19 14.85
CA LYS A 139 -9.27 8.17 16.20
C LYS A 139 -8.92 6.74 16.63
N ILE A 140 -9.69 5.75 16.20
CA ILE A 140 -9.42 4.34 16.50
C ILE A 140 -8.08 3.88 15.92
N SER A 141 -7.78 4.25 14.65
CA SER A 141 -6.46 3.98 14.06
C SER A 141 -5.35 4.68 14.82
N ILE A 142 -5.55 5.95 15.18
CA ILE A 142 -4.54 6.73 15.90
C ILE A 142 -4.23 6.10 17.25
N GLU A 143 -5.25 5.74 18.02
CA GLU A 143 -5.09 5.13 19.34
C GLU A 143 -4.42 3.75 19.25
N ALA A 144 -4.85 2.90 18.32
CA ALA A 144 -4.24 1.60 18.08
C ALA A 144 -2.77 1.73 17.67
N CYS A 145 -2.45 2.63 16.75
CA CYS A 145 -1.06 2.85 16.32
C CYS A 145 -0.19 3.40 17.46
N LYS A 146 -0.71 4.32 18.28
CA LYS A 146 -0.01 4.80 19.49
C LYS A 146 0.25 3.69 20.49
N GLU A 147 -0.71 2.79 20.68
CA GLU A 147 -0.53 1.62 21.55
C GLU A 147 0.59 0.71 21.04
N PHE A 148 0.63 0.41 19.75
CA PHE A 148 1.71 -0.40 19.16
C PHE A 148 3.05 0.31 19.13
N CYS A 149 3.09 1.65 19.03
CA CYS A 149 4.33 2.42 19.20
C CYS A 149 5.00 2.10 20.55
N LYS A 150 4.24 1.99 21.65
CA LYS A 150 4.77 1.64 22.98
C LYS A 150 5.44 0.27 22.97
N TYR A 151 4.81 -0.73 22.33
CA TYR A 151 5.40 -2.08 22.27
C TYR A 151 6.67 -2.15 21.43
N MET A 152 6.77 -1.27 20.42
CA MET A 152 7.93 -1.15 19.53
C MET A 152 8.97 -0.12 19.98
N ASP A 153 8.75 0.57 21.12
CA ASP A 153 9.61 1.64 21.63
C ASP A 153 9.81 2.78 20.62
N LEU A 154 8.71 3.21 20.04
CA LEU A 154 8.63 4.34 19.13
C LEU A 154 7.90 5.50 19.81
N ASP A 155 8.23 6.74 19.40
CA ASP A 155 7.52 7.93 19.89
C ASP A 155 6.07 7.95 19.34
N GLU A 156 5.09 7.91 20.23
CA GLU A 156 3.65 7.94 19.88
C GLU A 156 3.27 9.20 19.07
N LYS A 157 3.99 10.31 19.25
CA LYS A 157 3.74 11.56 18.51
C LYS A 157 3.96 11.41 17.01
N MET A 158 4.71 10.39 16.60
CA MET A 158 4.95 10.11 15.18
C MET A 158 3.67 9.79 14.42
N VAL A 159 2.69 9.15 15.05
CA VAL A 159 1.41 8.81 14.41
C VAL A 159 0.72 10.07 13.87
N GLU A 160 0.60 11.11 14.71
CA GLU A 160 -0.01 12.38 14.30
C GLU A 160 0.87 13.15 13.31
N THR A 161 2.19 13.07 13.48
CA THR A 161 3.15 13.67 12.56
C THR A 161 3.04 13.05 11.17
N PHE A 162 2.96 11.73 11.07
CA PHE A 162 2.78 11.01 9.79
C PHE A 162 1.48 11.41 9.10
N LEU A 163 0.36 11.39 9.82
CA LEU A 163 -0.94 11.77 9.27
C LEU A 163 -0.95 13.22 8.77
N LYS A 164 -0.47 14.16 9.59
CA LYS A 164 -0.38 15.57 9.22
C LYS A 164 0.53 15.80 8.01
N ARG A 165 1.66 15.12 7.96
CA ARG A 165 2.60 15.22 6.84
C ARG A 165 1.99 14.63 5.57
N TYR A 166 1.36 13.46 5.68
CA TYR A 166 0.69 12.82 4.55
C TYR A 166 -0.41 13.70 3.96
N ASP A 167 -1.30 14.25 4.78
CA ASP A 167 -2.35 15.17 4.34
C ASP A 167 -1.79 16.44 3.69
N SER A 168 -0.73 16.98 4.24
CA SER A 168 -0.03 18.13 3.67
C SER A 168 0.58 17.81 2.32
N ALA A 169 1.21 16.63 2.18
CA ALA A 169 1.79 16.16 0.94
C ALA A 169 0.72 15.95 -0.13
N ILE A 170 -0.39 15.28 0.18
CA ILE A 170 -1.52 15.11 -0.73
C ILE A 170 -2.02 16.46 -1.26
N LYS A 171 -2.22 17.44 -0.37
CA LYS A 171 -2.67 18.80 -0.74
C LYS A 171 -1.67 19.51 -1.64
N SER A 172 -0.39 19.43 -1.31
CA SER A 172 0.69 20.06 -2.06
C SER A 172 0.84 19.47 -3.46
N ILE A 173 0.87 18.13 -3.57
CA ILE A 173 1.06 17.43 -4.86
C ILE A 173 -0.16 17.60 -5.77
N ARG A 174 -1.36 17.55 -5.21
CA ARG A 174 -2.61 17.66 -5.98
C ARG A 174 -2.88 19.07 -6.49
N GLY A 175 -2.35 20.09 -5.84
CA GLY A 175 -2.63 21.51 -6.10
C GLY A 175 -3.97 21.98 -5.51
N TYR A 176 -4.11 23.27 -5.34
CA TYR A 176 -5.24 23.93 -4.64
C TYR A 176 -6.60 23.78 -5.36
N TRP A 177 -6.65 23.28 -6.60
CA TRP A 177 -7.79 23.38 -7.50
C TRP A 177 -8.78 22.21 -7.48
N THR A 178 -8.54 21.17 -6.71
CA THR A 178 -9.48 20.05 -6.63
C THR A 178 -10.08 19.92 -5.24
N LYS A 179 -11.15 20.68 -4.99
CA LYS A 179 -12.01 20.57 -3.78
C LYS A 179 -12.86 19.29 -3.74
N VAL A 180 -12.44 18.20 -4.39
CA VAL A 180 -13.26 16.99 -4.46
C VAL A 180 -12.62 15.86 -3.65
N LEU A 181 -13.30 15.48 -2.58
CA LEU A 181 -13.28 14.19 -1.90
C LEU A 181 -11.92 13.71 -1.33
N ILE A 182 -11.38 14.45 -0.36
CA ILE A 182 -10.23 13.99 0.44
C ILE A 182 -10.63 12.82 1.38
N GLY A 183 -11.92 12.65 1.70
CA GLY A 183 -12.35 11.73 2.74
C GLY A 183 -12.68 10.30 2.32
N ALA A 184 -13.22 10.08 1.11
CA ALA A 184 -13.78 8.78 0.76
C ALA A 184 -13.03 8.04 -0.34
N ALA A 185 -12.53 8.72 -1.36
CA ALA A 185 -11.94 8.06 -2.52
C ALA A 185 -10.46 7.64 -2.32
N LEU A 186 -9.67 8.44 -1.60
CA LEU A 186 -8.27 8.09 -1.34
C LEU A 186 -8.13 6.98 -0.29
N GLY A 187 -9.00 6.93 0.70
CA GLY A 187 -9.04 5.84 1.68
C GLY A 187 -9.45 4.50 1.08
N LEU A 188 -10.20 4.51 -0.02
CA LEU A 188 -10.69 3.28 -0.67
C LEU A 188 -9.64 2.58 -1.53
N ILE A 189 -8.69 3.30 -2.09
CA ILE A 189 -7.73 2.73 -3.04
C ILE A 189 -6.44 2.32 -2.35
N LEU A 190 -6.17 2.88 -1.17
CA LEU A 190 -4.80 3.06 -0.75
C LEU A 190 -4.18 1.99 0.06
N LEU A 191 -4.87 1.20 0.82
CA LEU A 191 -4.10 0.49 1.81
C LEU A 191 -4.60 -0.83 2.28
N ALA A 192 -5.81 -0.99 2.22
CA ALA A 192 -6.34 -1.91 3.14
C ALA A 192 -6.60 -3.24 2.55
N GLY A 193 -6.34 -3.68 1.72
CA GLY A 193 -6.61 -4.98 1.22
C GLY A 193 -5.97 -5.19 -0.12
N VAL A 194 -4.85 -4.58 -0.19
CA VAL A 194 -4.07 -4.75 -1.38
C VAL A 194 -3.95 -6.20 -1.73
N ALA A 195 -3.67 -7.06 -0.80
CA ALA A 195 -3.67 -8.49 -1.08
C ALA A 195 -5.07 -9.04 -1.42
N ALA A 196 -6.14 -8.57 -0.79
CA ALA A 196 -7.48 -9.05 -1.09
C ALA A 196 -8.12 -8.32 -2.28
N PHE A 197 -7.90 -7.02 -2.41
CA PHE A 197 -8.45 -6.21 -3.50
C PHE A 197 -7.67 -6.37 -4.81
N PHE A 198 -6.33 -6.43 -4.73
CA PHE A 198 -5.52 -6.78 -5.88
C PHE A 198 -5.66 -8.24 -6.28
N ALA A 199 -5.87 -9.08 -5.29
CA ALA A 199 -6.12 -10.47 -5.57
C ALA A 199 -7.29 -10.66 -6.55
N THR A 200 -8.34 -9.92 -6.40
CA THR A 200 -9.56 -10.20 -7.18
C THR A 200 -9.81 -9.22 -8.32
N THR A 201 -9.55 -7.95 -8.13
CA THR A 201 -9.96 -6.94 -9.13
C THR A 201 -8.81 -6.54 -10.07
N ILE A 202 -7.64 -6.26 -9.53
CA ILE A 202 -6.49 -5.86 -10.37
C ILE A 202 -5.68 -7.08 -10.78
N GLY A 203 -5.54 -8.09 -9.90
CA GLY A 203 -4.94 -9.37 -10.26
C GLY A 203 -5.70 -10.02 -11.43
N ALA A 204 -7.02 -10.06 -11.37
CA ALA A 204 -7.85 -10.55 -12.47
C ALA A 204 -7.75 -9.65 -13.71
N ALA A 205 -7.67 -8.34 -13.56
CA ALA A 205 -7.48 -7.41 -14.68
C ALA A 205 -6.09 -7.55 -15.33
N LEU A 206 -5.04 -7.78 -14.53
CA LEU A 206 -3.67 -7.97 -15.01
C LEU A 206 -3.46 -9.30 -15.72
N VAL A 207 -4.23 -10.33 -15.36
CA VAL A 207 -4.19 -11.64 -16.01
C VAL A 207 -5.42 -11.89 -16.88
N SER A 208 -6.20 -10.86 -17.18
CA SER A 208 -7.31 -10.96 -18.13
C SER A 208 -6.79 -11.46 -19.48
N GLY A 209 -7.34 -12.58 -19.95
CA GLY A 209 -6.86 -13.27 -21.15
C GLY A 209 -5.98 -14.51 -20.88
N THR A 210 -5.59 -14.80 -19.64
CA THR A 210 -4.82 -16.02 -19.31
C THR A 210 -5.69 -17.21 -18.93
N GLY A 211 -7.02 -17.02 -18.78
CA GLY A 211 -7.97 -18.05 -18.33
C GLY A 211 -7.89 -18.37 -16.83
N LEU A 212 -7.08 -17.65 -16.05
CA LEU A 212 -6.97 -17.82 -14.60
C LEU A 212 -8.10 -17.09 -13.89
N THR A 213 -8.69 -17.72 -12.85
CA THR A 213 -9.77 -17.16 -12.03
C THR A 213 -9.49 -17.34 -10.54
N GLY A 214 -10.15 -16.56 -9.69
CA GLY A 214 -10.11 -16.71 -8.24
C GLY A 214 -8.70 -16.56 -7.64
N ALA A 215 -8.32 -17.47 -6.75
CA ALA A 215 -7.03 -17.42 -6.05
C ALA A 215 -5.82 -17.52 -6.99
N ALA A 216 -5.93 -18.25 -8.10
CA ALA A 216 -4.87 -18.38 -9.08
C ALA A 216 -4.64 -17.06 -9.85
N ALA A 217 -5.71 -16.37 -10.26
CA ALA A 217 -5.61 -15.04 -10.85
C ALA A 217 -4.98 -14.02 -9.89
N SER A 218 -5.32 -14.12 -8.63
CA SER A 218 -4.80 -13.30 -7.55
C SER A 218 -3.31 -13.47 -7.35
N SER A 219 -2.87 -14.70 -7.24
CA SER A 219 -1.45 -15.03 -7.07
C SER A 219 -0.63 -14.61 -8.28
N ALA A 220 -1.15 -14.86 -9.49
CA ALA A 220 -0.50 -14.45 -10.73
C ALA A 220 -0.44 -12.92 -10.87
N GLY A 221 -1.50 -12.21 -10.48
CA GLY A 221 -1.51 -10.74 -10.48
C GLY A 221 -0.52 -10.13 -9.50
N LEU A 222 -0.43 -10.67 -8.27
CA LEU A 222 0.57 -10.25 -7.30
C LEU A 222 2.00 -10.59 -7.75
N ALA A 223 2.20 -11.75 -8.35
CA ALA A 223 3.51 -12.11 -8.92
C ALA A 223 3.91 -11.17 -10.06
N LEU A 224 2.97 -10.80 -10.93
CA LEU A 224 3.18 -9.78 -11.95
C LEU A 224 3.56 -8.43 -11.35
N LEU A 225 2.92 -7.99 -10.27
CA LEU A 225 3.28 -6.79 -9.51
C LEU A 225 4.67 -6.87 -8.90
N GLY A 226 5.12 -8.05 -8.53
CA GLY A 226 6.49 -8.31 -8.06
C GLY A 226 7.52 -8.45 -9.16
N GLY A 227 7.18 -8.13 -10.42
CA GLY A 227 8.11 -8.27 -11.56
C GLY A 227 8.18 -9.66 -12.16
N GLY A 228 7.22 -10.53 -11.88
CA GLY A 228 7.14 -11.90 -12.38
C GLY A 228 7.48 -12.96 -11.34
N ALA A 229 7.48 -14.21 -11.76
CA ALA A 229 7.78 -15.34 -10.89
C ALA A 229 9.25 -15.34 -10.44
N ILE A 230 9.53 -15.83 -9.25
CA ILE A 230 10.89 -15.92 -8.68
C ILE A 230 11.82 -16.73 -9.62
N ALA A 231 11.29 -17.77 -10.23
CA ALA A 231 12.05 -18.63 -11.17
C ALA A 231 12.61 -17.90 -12.40
N VAL A 232 12.08 -16.72 -12.75
CA VAL A 232 12.55 -15.90 -13.88
C VAL A 232 13.18 -14.57 -13.43
N GLY A 233 13.61 -14.50 -12.16
CA GLY A 233 14.27 -13.32 -11.60
C GLY A 233 13.36 -12.23 -11.05
N GLY A 234 12.05 -12.46 -10.98
CA GLY A 234 11.07 -11.59 -10.31
C GLY A 234 11.03 -11.86 -8.80
N PHE A 235 10.31 -11.01 -8.08
CA PHE A 235 10.12 -11.15 -6.62
C PHE A 235 8.84 -11.90 -6.26
N GLY A 236 8.13 -12.42 -7.24
CA GLY A 236 6.90 -13.17 -7.05
C GLY A 236 5.80 -12.39 -6.33
N VAL A 237 4.91 -13.11 -5.68
CA VAL A 237 3.81 -12.54 -4.89
C VAL A 237 4.30 -11.67 -3.73
N ALA A 238 5.40 -12.09 -3.09
CA ALA A 238 6.02 -11.32 -1.99
C ALA A 238 6.48 -9.93 -2.46
N GLY A 239 7.06 -9.84 -3.65
CA GLY A 239 7.41 -8.57 -4.29
C GLY A 239 6.20 -7.71 -4.59
N GLY A 240 5.11 -8.30 -5.08
CA GLY A 240 3.85 -7.61 -5.35
C GLY A 240 3.23 -6.99 -4.11
N ILE A 241 3.25 -7.71 -3.00
CA ILE A 241 2.77 -7.21 -1.70
C ILE A 241 3.70 -6.12 -1.18
N ALA A 242 5.01 -6.28 -1.25
CA ALA A 242 5.99 -5.28 -0.83
C ALA A 242 5.87 -3.97 -1.63
N VAL A 243 5.57 -4.06 -2.93
CA VAL A 243 5.29 -2.88 -3.78
C VAL A 243 4.12 -2.08 -3.24
N VAL A 244 3.12 -2.75 -2.76
CA VAL A 244 1.90 -2.06 -2.35
C VAL A 244 1.92 -1.64 -0.89
N VAL A 245 2.46 -2.43 -0.01
CA VAL A 245 2.52 -2.13 1.43
C VAL A 245 3.70 -1.20 1.69
N GLY A 246 4.77 -1.28 1.61
CA GLY A 246 5.88 -0.44 2.09
C GLY A 246 6.20 0.84 1.30
N GLY A 247 5.31 1.32 0.44
CA GLY A 247 5.69 2.41 -0.48
C GLY A 247 6.79 1.97 -1.46
N GLY A 248 7.04 0.68 -1.54
CA GLY A 248 8.09 0.05 -2.33
C GLY A 248 8.02 0.36 -3.82
N ALA A 249 6.83 0.74 -4.31
CA ALA A 249 6.66 1.19 -5.68
C ALA A 249 7.54 2.39 -6.04
N VAL A 250 7.81 3.29 -5.10
CA VAL A 250 8.58 4.52 -5.35
C VAL A 250 9.95 4.49 -4.68
N LEU A 251 10.07 3.75 -3.57
CA LEU A 251 11.32 3.65 -2.80
C LEU A 251 12.19 2.45 -3.19
N GLY A 252 11.58 1.33 -3.56
CA GLY A 252 12.24 0.04 -3.56
C GLY A 252 12.96 -0.35 -4.84
N GLY A 253 13.01 0.49 -5.86
CA GLY A 253 13.66 0.09 -7.12
C GLY A 253 12.99 -1.12 -7.80
N ILE A 254 11.76 -1.48 -7.39
CA ILE A 254 10.91 -2.39 -8.17
C ILE A 254 10.32 -1.56 -9.32
N VAL A 255 11.21 -1.04 -10.12
CA VAL A 255 10.90 -0.38 -11.37
C VAL A 255 10.61 -1.50 -12.35
N GLY A 256 9.36 -1.84 -12.53
CA GLY A 256 8.94 -2.86 -13.47
C GLY A 256 7.60 -2.50 -14.08
N SER A 257 7.24 -3.21 -15.12
CA SER A 257 5.96 -3.10 -15.82
C SER A 257 4.74 -3.11 -14.87
N SER A 258 4.88 -3.72 -13.72
CA SER A 258 3.84 -3.94 -12.73
C SER A 258 3.40 -2.68 -11.99
N THR A 259 4.33 -1.84 -11.53
CA THR A 259 4.00 -0.58 -10.84
C THR A 259 3.37 0.41 -11.81
N THR A 260 3.87 0.42 -13.04
CA THR A 260 3.28 1.21 -14.12
C THR A 260 1.82 0.80 -14.38
N MET A 261 1.50 -0.49 -14.36
CA MET A 261 0.12 -0.97 -14.49
C MET A 261 -0.80 -0.48 -13.36
N LEU A 262 -0.30 -0.38 -12.13
CA LEU A 262 -1.06 0.20 -11.01
C LEU A 262 -1.41 1.66 -11.25
N PHE A 263 -0.46 2.43 -11.73
CA PHE A 263 -0.65 3.86 -12.01
C PHE A 263 -1.56 4.09 -13.21
N ILE A 264 -1.53 3.19 -14.19
CA ILE A 264 -2.48 3.14 -15.30
C ILE A 264 -3.89 2.83 -14.80
N ALA A 265 -4.03 1.88 -13.90
CA ALA A 265 -5.33 1.50 -13.32
C ALA A 265 -5.90 2.62 -12.45
N SER A 266 -5.06 3.31 -11.67
CA SER A 266 -5.47 4.45 -10.85
C SER A 266 -4.33 5.42 -10.58
N PRO A 267 -4.34 6.63 -11.15
CA PRO A 267 -3.34 7.66 -10.85
C PRO A 267 -3.38 8.12 -9.39
N ASP A 268 -4.47 7.91 -8.67
CA ASP A 268 -4.55 8.25 -7.25
C ASP A 268 -3.67 7.32 -6.38
N ILE A 269 -3.31 6.14 -6.89
CA ILE A 269 -2.26 5.29 -6.27
C ILE A 269 -0.91 6.00 -6.35
N ALA A 270 -0.55 6.59 -7.50
CA ALA A 270 0.68 7.36 -7.63
C ALA A 270 0.72 8.56 -6.68
N LEU A 271 -0.40 9.28 -6.55
CA LEU A 271 -0.53 10.39 -5.61
C LEU A 271 -0.25 9.96 -4.18
N SER A 272 -0.83 8.85 -3.76
CA SER A 272 -0.62 8.35 -2.41
C SER A 272 0.79 7.85 -2.17
N GLN A 273 1.34 7.08 -3.11
CA GLN A 273 2.72 6.61 -2.99
C GLN A 273 3.69 7.80 -2.94
N ALA A 274 3.45 8.84 -3.73
CA ALA A 274 4.22 10.07 -3.71
C ALA A 274 4.12 10.80 -2.35
N ALA A 275 2.93 10.87 -1.77
CA ALA A 275 2.73 11.46 -0.45
C ALA A 275 3.37 10.63 0.67
N LYS A 276 3.28 9.31 0.62
CA LYS A 276 3.99 8.42 1.55
C LYS A 276 5.50 8.60 1.46
N LEU A 277 6.04 8.69 0.24
CA LEU A 277 7.46 8.93 0.04
C LEU A 277 7.91 10.24 0.70
N GLU A 278 7.09 11.29 0.65
CA GLU A 278 7.38 12.53 1.34
C GLU A 278 7.44 12.34 2.87
N VAL A 279 6.53 11.57 3.45
CA VAL A 279 6.57 11.22 4.89
C VAL A 279 7.84 10.44 5.22
N VAL A 280 8.16 9.41 4.46
CA VAL A 280 9.35 8.59 4.68
C VAL A 280 10.62 9.43 4.60
N LEU A 281 10.73 10.29 3.57
CA LEU A 281 11.90 11.13 3.37
C LEU A 281 12.08 12.12 4.53
N LYS A 282 11.01 12.85 4.89
CA LYS A 282 11.10 13.95 5.86
C LYS A 282 11.11 13.48 7.29
N GLU A 283 10.26 12.53 7.64
CA GLU A 283 10.06 12.11 9.03
C GLU A 283 10.93 10.92 9.43
N ILE A 284 11.17 9.96 8.53
CA ILE A 284 11.96 8.78 8.84
C ILE A 284 13.43 8.99 8.47
N ILE A 285 13.74 9.25 7.20
CA ILE A 285 15.14 9.34 6.75
C ILE A 285 15.84 10.56 7.34
N LEU A 286 15.25 11.74 7.19
CA LEU A 286 15.87 12.98 7.66
C LEU A 286 15.58 13.23 9.14
N GLY A 287 14.36 12.93 9.61
CA GLY A 287 13.95 13.17 11.00
C GLY A 287 14.58 12.19 11.99
N GLN A 288 14.44 10.89 11.76
CA GLN A 288 14.86 9.84 12.68
C GLN A 288 16.29 9.35 12.40
N MET A 289 16.59 9.04 11.14
CA MET A 289 17.91 8.49 10.76
C MET A 289 18.97 9.59 10.58
N LYS A 290 18.54 10.82 10.30
CA LYS A 290 19.43 11.97 9.99
C LYS A 290 20.39 11.70 8.82
N ASP A 291 19.95 10.87 7.86
CA ASP A 291 20.78 10.43 6.73
C ASP A 291 20.45 11.21 5.44
N ILE A 292 21.20 12.31 5.25
CA ILE A 292 21.06 13.16 4.07
C ILE A 292 21.50 12.42 2.78
N LYS A 293 22.48 11.52 2.87
CA LYS A 293 22.98 10.78 1.70
C LYS A 293 21.91 9.83 1.20
N LEU A 294 21.26 9.11 2.10
CA LEU A 294 20.14 8.24 1.77
C LEU A 294 18.98 9.05 1.18
N ALA A 295 18.67 10.21 1.74
CA ALA A 295 17.65 11.10 1.18
C ALA A 295 17.95 11.50 -0.26
N GLN A 296 19.20 11.86 -0.57
CA GLN A 296 19.64 12.20 -1.93
C GLN A 296 19.55 10.99 -2.88
N GLU A 297 19.91 9.79 -2.42
CA GLU A 297 19.79 8.56 -3.20
C GLU A 297 18.32 8.25 -3.55
N VAL A 298 17.42 8.39 -2.58
CA VAL A 298 15.97 8.24 -2.79
C VAL A 298 15.44 9.23 -3.84
N LEU A 299 15.84 10.51 -3.74
CA LEU A 299 15.45 11.52 -4.73
C LEU A 299 15.96 11.22 -6.14
N LYS A 300 17.19 10.71 -6.25
CA LYS A 300 17.75 10.26 -7.53
C LYS A 300 16.90 9.12 -8.12
N LYS A 301 16.64 8.07 -7.35
CA LYS A 301 15.82 6.93 -7.81
C LYS A 301 14.41 7.32 -8.18
N GLN A 302 13.79 8.24 -7.44
CA GLN A 302 12.48 8.81 -7.82
C GLN A 302 12.56 9.51 -9.19
N GLY A 303 13.63 10.26 -9.45
CA GLY A 303 13.85 10.91 -10.75
C GLY A 303 14.03 9.89 -11.88
N ASP A 304 14.86 8.86 -11.65
CA ASP A 304 15.10 7.80 -12.63
C ASP A 304 13.79 7.05 -12.97
N TYR A 305 12.97 6.78 -11.96
CA TYR A 305 11.67 6.15 -12.14
C TYR A 305 10.71 7.00 -12.99
N ILE A 306 10.65 8.31 -12.76
CA ILE A 306 9.83 9.21 -13.57
C ILE A 306 10.27 9.19 -15.05
N ILE A 307 11.58 9.11 -15.32
CA ILE A 307 12.10 9.00 -16.68
C ILE A 307 11.61 7.71 -17.36
N GLU A 308 11.59 6.60 -16.64
CA GLU A 308 11.07 5.34 -17.18
C GLU A 308 9.57 5.39 -17.46
N LEU A 309 8.78 6.00 -16.55
CA LEU A 309 7.35 6.18 -16.79
C LEU A 309 7.07 7.05 -18.01
N ARG A 310 7.89 8.08 -18.26
CA ARG A 310 7.79 8.91 -19.47
C ARG A 310 8.10 8.13 -20.75
N LYS A 311 9.11 7.26 -20.73
CA LYS A 311 9.38 6.34 -21.85
C LYS A 311 8.19 5.44 -22.12
N LYS A 312 7.59 4.89 -21.05
CA LYS A 312 6.40 4.05 -21.17
C LYS A 312 5.20 4.80 -21.73
N LEU A 313 5.01 6.05 -21.31
CA LEU A 313 3.97 6.93 -21.87
C LEU A 313 4.15 7.09 -23.38
N GLN A 314 5.36 7.40 -23.85
CA GLN A 314 5.65 7.53 -25.27
C GLN A 314 5.38 6.24 -26.06
N GLU A 315 5.73 5.07 -25.49
CA GLU A 315 5.42 3.77 -26.09
C GLU A 315 3.90 3.55 -26.24
N GLU A 316 3.10 3.94 -25.22
CA GLU A 316 1.64 3.79 -25.27
C GLU A 316 1.00 4.79 -26.27
N GLU A 317 1.53 6.00 -26.38
CA GLU A 317 1.10 6.99 -27.40
C GLU A 317 1.33 6.49 -28.83
N LEU A 318 2.44 5.77 -29.07
CA LEU A 318 2.78 5.21 -30.38
C LEU A 318 1.92 4.00 -30.76
N LYS A 319 1.36 3.26 -29.79
CA LYS A 319 0.59 2.03 -30.01
C LYS A 319 -0.84 2.20 -30.55
N ASN A 320 -1.29 3.44 -30.80
CA ASN A 320 -2.62 3.76 -31.31
C ASN A 320 -3.73 4.14 -30.31
N GLN A 321 -4.68 4.94 -30.82
CA GLN A 321 -5.77 5.66 -30.16
C GLN A 321 -6.73 4.86 -29.25
N LYS A 322 -6.61 3.56 -29.13
CA LYS A 322 -7.49 2.72 -28.29
C LYS A 322 -7.25 2.89 -26.78
N ASN A 323 -6.11 3.45 -26.37
CA ASN A 323 -5.69 3.52 -24.96
C ASN A 323 -5.75 4.92 -24.35
N LYS A 324 -6.70 5.77 -24.76
CA LYS A 324 -6.79 7.17 -24.27
C LYS A 324 -6.87 7.27 -22.73
N GLU A 325 -7.57 6.36 -22.08
CA GLU A 325 -7.69 6.36 -20.61
C GLU A 325 -6.35 5.98 -19.95
N THR A 326 -5.67 4.97 -20.47
CA THR A 326 -4.33 4.56 -20.04
C THR A 326 -3.34 5.72 -20.12
N ILE A 327 -3.28 6.40 -21.27
CA ILE A 327 -2.41 7.57 -21.52
C ILE A 327 -2.72 8.67 -20.49
N LYS A 328 -3.99 9.06 -20.37
CA LYS A 328 -4.44 10.08 -19.43
C LYS A 328 -4.10 9.75 -17.97
N ASN A 329 -4.26 8.50 -17.56
CA ASN A 329 -3.96 8.07 -16.20
C ASN A 329 -2.46 8.09 -15.95
N LEU A 330 -1.64 7.65 -16.89
CA LEU A 330 -0.19 7.67 -16.81
C LEU A 330 0.37 9.09 -16.77
N GLU A 331 -0.12 9.99 -17.61
CA GLU A 331 0.21 11.43 -17.57
C GLU A 331 -0.07 12.03 -16.19
N LYS A 332 -1.26 11.74 -15.63
CA LYS A 332 -1.65 12.23 -14.32
C LYS A 332 -0.77 11.67 -13.21
N ALA A 333 -0.42 10.39 -13.29
CA ALA A 333 0.47 9.74 -12.33
C ALA A 333 1.88 10.35 -12.37
N ILE A 334 2.44 10.55 -13.57
CA ILE A 334 3.74 11.19 -13.78
C ILE A 334 3.74 12.60 -13.17
N LYS A 335 2.70 13.40 -13.44
CA LYS A 335 2.56 14.75 -12.89
C LYS A 335 2.59 14.78 -11.37
N TYR A 336 1.92 13.84 -10.69
CA TYR A 336 1.94 13.74 -9.25
C TYR A 336 3.34 13.40 -8.71
N LEU A 337 4.03 12.47 -9.35
CA LEU A 337 5.39 12.07 -8.97
C LEU A 337 6.40 13.20 -9.18
N GLU A 338 6.26 13.96 -10.25
CA GLU A 338 7.12 15.12 -10.54
C GLU A 338 6.93 16.25 -9.54
N GLU A 339 5.69 16.59 -9.19
CA GLU A 339 5.42 17.59 -8.17
C GLU A 339 5.95 17.18 -6.80
N ALA A 340 5.78 15.90 -6.43
CA ALA A 340 6.37 15.36 -5.22
C ALA A 340 7.90 15.41 -5.24
N LEU A 341 8.54 15.06 -6.36
CA LEU A 341 10.01 15.14 -6.50
C LEU A 341 10.50 16.57 -6.34
N LYS A 342 9.82 17.53 -6.94
CA LYS A 342 10.13 18.96 -6.83
C LYS A 342 10.04 19.43 -5.37
N ASN A 343 8.94 19.09 -4.68
CA ASN A 343 8.74 19.44 -3.27
C ASN A 343 9.82 18.83 -2.37
N ASN A 344 10.16 17.58 -2.60
CA ASN A 344 11.18 16.86 -1.84
C ASN A 344 12.60 17.43 -2.10
N ARG A 345 12.93 17.77 -3.35
CA ARG A 345 14.22 18.43 -3.68
C ARG A 345 14.34 19.78 -3.02
N ASN A 346 13.30 20.60 -3.05
CA ASN A 346 13.28 21.92 -2.40
C ASN A 346 13.49 21.78 -0.89
N PHE A 347 12.85 20.80 -0.26
CA PHE A 347 13.01 20.54 1.17
C PHE A 347 14.44 20.12 1.52
N VAL A 348 15.02 19.14 0.82
CA VAL A 348 16.39 18.67 1.05
C VAL A 348 17.43 19.75 0.71
N GLY A 349 17.18 20.54 -0.33
CA GLY A 349 18.04 21.67 -0.70
C GLY A 349 18.07 22.80 0.32
N GLY A 350 16.97 23.01 1.04
CA GLY A 350 16.86 23.98 2.12
C GLY A 350 17.52 23.58 3.46
N LEU A 351 17.99 22.33 3.57
CA LEU A 351 18.71 21.81 4.73
C LEU A 351 20.24 22.11 4.68
N LYS A 352 20.71 22.74 3.59
CA LYS A 352 22.09 23.23 3.46
C LYS A 352 22.21 24.57 4.14
#